data_dd6be750470986b1ea9c3757d11ef31c
#
_entry.id   dd6be750470986b1ea9c3757d11ef31c
#
_cell.length_a   1.000
_cell.length_b   1.000
_cell.length_c   1.000
_cell.angle_alpha   90.00
_cell.angle_beta   90.00
_cell.angle_gamma   90.00
#
_symmetry.space_group_name_H-M   'P 1'
#
loop_
_entity.id
_entity.type
_entity.pdbx_description
1 polymer ?
#
loop_
_entity_poly.entity_id
_entity_poly.type
_entity_poly.pdbx_seq_one_letter_code
_entity_poly.pdbx_strand_id
1 'polypeptide(L)'
;CRLLDVEFPNIFLKNFKGPKIGLDEIRKRTNSIRRPLLGGIVKPKTGLDIETLKDVCIKMVRGGVDFIKEDEILGNPSCCPFEERVKIVNDVVQKEASKLNKEVFYAPCVNSDLPYLIKRIEFLVKNKMKAYHLNIWTGLQTYKYLRSFDFDIAMFYQKSGDRVITDKNNVYSISWNVLLKLARISGAD
;
A
#
# COMPACT_ATOMS: atom_id res chain seq x y z
N CYS A 1 28.08 -9.71 -8.17
CA CYS A 1 28.05 -8.26 -7.93
C CYS A 1 26.74 -7.88 -7.24
N ARG A 2 26.80 -7.08 -6.17
CA ARG A 2 25.61 -6.60 -5.42
C ARG A 2 25.67 -5.09 -5.27
N LEU A 3 24.64 -4.39 -5.70
CA LEU A 3 24.49 -2.96 -5.44
C LEU A 3 23.98 -2.77 -4.01
N LEU A 4 24.82 -2.23 -3.13
CA LEU A 4 24.52 -2.10 -1.70
C LEU A 4 23.77 -0.83 -1.37
N ASP A 5 24.12 0.29 -2.02
CA ASP A 5 23.46 1.58 -1.85
C ASP A 5 23.60 2.43 -3.11
N VAL A 6 22.79 3.47 -3.20
CA VAL A 6 22.82 4.48 -4.25
C VAL A 6 22.44 5.84 -3.65
N GLU A 7 23.16 6.86 -4.05
CA GLU A 7 22.82 8.24 -3.78
C GLU A 7 22.34 8.91 -5.08
N PHE A 8 21.25 9.64 -4.97
CA PHE A 8 20.70 10.37 -6.10
C PHE A 8 20.97 11.86 -5.94
N PRO A 9 21.68 12.49 -6.88
CA PRO A 9 21.88 13.94 -6.86
C PRO A 9 20.53 14.67 -6.90
N ASN A 10 20.45 15.84 -6.25
CA ASN A 10 19.22 16.64 -6.21
C ASN A 10 18.69 17.00 -7.61
N ILE A 11 19.57 17.22 -8.57
CA ILE A 11 19.18 17.48 -9.96
C ILE A 11 18.44 16.29 -10.58
N PHE A 12 18.80 15.08 -10.22
CA PHE A 12 18.11 13.85 -10.65
C PHE A 12 16.74 13.73 -9.95
N LEU A 13 16.70 13.94 -8.62
CA LEU A 13 15.47 13.82 -7.82
C LEU A 13 14.37 14.79 -8.26
N LYS A 14 14.72 15.98 -8.78
CA LYS A 14 13.74 16.95 -9.32
C LYS A 14 12.85 16.39 -10.46
N ASN A 15 13.27 15.31 -11.10
CA ASN A 15 12.47 14.65 -12.16
C ASN A 15 11.40 13.70 -11.63
N PHE A 16 11.29 13.55 -10.31
CA PHE A 16 10.35 12.65 -9.67
C PHE A 16 9.46 13.41 -8.68
N LYS A 17 8.19 13.08 -8.67
CA LYS A 17 7.24 13.65 -7.71
C LYS A 17 7.44 13.13 -6.27
N GLY A 18 8.05 11.95 -6.13
CA GLY A 18 8.18 11.25 -4.86
C GLY A 18 6.83 10.84 -4.25
N PRO A 19 6.78 10.52 -2.95
CA PRO A 19 5.56 10.19 -2.23
C PRO A 19 4.50 11.29 -2.33
N LYS A 20 3.22 10.92 -2.28
CA LYS A 20 2.13 11.92 -2.26
C LYS A 20 1.82 12.38 -0.84
N ILE A 21 1.61 11.45 0.05
CA ILE A 21 1.23 11.71 1.44
C ILE A 21 2.49 11.84 2.30
N GLY A 22 3.38 10.86 2.21
CA GLY A 22 4.62 10.83 2.97
C GLY A 22 4.45 10.38 4.42
N LEU A 23 5.57 10.01 5.03
CA LEU A 23 5.59 9.41 6.36
C LEU A 23 5.07 10.36 7.46
N ASP A 24 5.43 11.64 7.39
CA ASP A 24 5.07 12.61 8.43
C ASP A 24 3.54 12.82 8.48
N GLU A 25 2.90 12.97 7.31
CA GLU A 25 1.47 13.13 7.25
C GLU A 25 0.74 11.83 7.64
N ILE A 26 1.24 10.66 7.25
CA ILE A 26 0.71 9.37 7.71
C ILE A 26 0.77 9.30 9.25
N ARG A 27 1.91 9.63 9.85
CA ARG A 27 2.09 9.63 11.31
C ARG A 27 1.13 10.60 12.01
N LYS A 28 0.92 11.77 11.44
CA LYS A 28 0.00 12.78 11.96
C LYS A 28 -1.44 12.26 11.93
N ARG A 29 -1.91 11.74 10.79
CA ARG A 29 -3.29 11.23 10.63
C ARG A 29 -3.56 10.02 11.53
N THR A 30 -2.58 9.15 11.71
CA THR A 30 -2.71 7.95 12.56
C THR A 30 -2.44 8.23 14.04
N ASN A 31 -2.14 9.47 14.42
CA ASN A 31 -1.74 9.85 15.77
C ASN A 31 -0.56 9.01 16.32
N SER A 32 0.48 8.81 15.47
CA SER A 32 1.64 7.96 15.77
C SER A 32 2.98 8.68 15.68
N ILE A 33 3.02 10.00 15.96
CA ILE A 33 4.22 10.84 15.80
C ILE A 33 5.41 10.33 16.61
N ARG A 34 5.17 9.85 17.83
CA ARG A 34 6.22 9.45 18.79
C ARG A 34 6.34 7.94 19.01
N ARG A 35 5.74 7.13 18.16
CA ARG A 35 5.77 5.67 18.25
C ARG A 35 5.90 5.03 16.86
N PRO A 36 6.31 3.76 16.77
CA PRO A 36 6.21 3.02 15.51
C PRO A 36 4.78 2.95 15.00
N LEU A 37 4.63 2.93 13.66
CA LEU A 37 3.38 2.56 13.02
C LEU A 37 3.11 1.08 13.22
N LEU A 38 1.91 0.73 13.65
CA LEU A 38 1.46 -0.65 13.80
C LEU A 38 0.60 -1.04 12.60
N GLY A 39 1.04 -2.04 11.84
CA GLY A 39 0.32 -2.53 10.67
C GLY A 39 -0.22 -3.93 10.83
N GLY A 40 -1.35 -4.20 10.21
CA GLY A 40 -1.94 -5.51 10.11
C GLY A 40 -2.09 -5.97 8.67
N ILE A 41 -1.86 -7.27 8.41
CA ILE A 41 -2.17 -7.90 7.12
C ILE A 41 -3.33 -8.85 7.33
N VAL A 42 -4.36 -8.73 6.50
CA VAL A 42 -5.53 -9.63 6.58
C VAL A 42 -5.15 -11.05 6.18
N LYS A 43 -5.52 -12.00 7.02
CA LYS A 43 -5.36 -13.44 6.80
C LYS A 43 -6.64 -14.19 7.19
N PRO A 44 -6.97 -15.34 6.56
CA PRO A 44 -6.25 -16.01 5.47
C PRO A 44 -6.29 -15.18 4.17
N LYS A 45 -5.39 -15.51 3.23
CA LYS A 45 -5.23 -14.76 1.97
C LYS A 45 -6.27 -15.14 0.90
N THR A 46 -6.97 -16.24 1.08
CA THR A 46 -8.00 -16.77 0.17
C THR A 46 -9.18 -17.33 0.95
N GLY A 47 -10.35 -17.37 0.30
CA GLY A 47 -11.57 -17.96 0.89
C GLY A 47 -12.29 -17.08 1.90
N LEU A 48 -11.88 -15.83 2.06
CA LEU A 48 -12.65 -14.86 2.86
C LEU A 48 -13.85 -14.34 2.07
N ASP A 49 -15.01 -14.33 2.71
CA ASP A 49 -16.14 -13.52 2.29
C ASP A 49 -16.04 -12.09 2.89
N ILE A 50 -16.91 -11.21 2.42
CA ILE A 50 -16.88 -9.80 2.84
C ILE A 50 -17.16 -9.63 4.34
N GLU A 51 -18.08 -10.42 4.90
CA GLU A 51 -18.45 -10.33 6.31
C GLU A 51 -17.29 -10.74 7.22
N THR A 52 -16.63 -11.85 6.88
CA THR A 52 -15.43 -12.30 7.62
C THR A 52 -14.29 -11.28 7.51
N LEU A 53 -14.06 -10.73 6.31
CA LEU A 53 -13.06 -9.69 6.09
C LEU A 53 -13.34 -8.44 6.93
N LYS A 54 -14.59 -7.98 6.92
CA LYS A 54 -15.08 -6.86 7.74
C LYS A 54 -14.79 -7.08 9.22
N ASP A 55 -15.16 -8.24 9.76
CA ASP A 55 -14.99 -8.57 11.17
C ASP A 55 -13.50 -8.62 11.58
N VAL A 56 -12.64 -9.17 10.73
CA VAL A 56 -11.19 -9.16 10.93
C VAL A 56 -10.67 -7.72 10.99
N CYS A 57 -11.06 -6.88 10.04
CA CYS A 57 -10.63 -5.47 10.01
C CYS A 57 -11.12 -4.68 11.24
N ILE A 58 -12.35 -4.88 11.67
CA ILE A 58 -12.88 -4.27 12.92
C ILE A 58 -12.03 -4.67 14.13
N LYS A 59 -11.70 -5.95 14.28
CA LYS A 59 -10.85 -6.44 15.37
C LYS A 59 -9.45 -5.85 15.31
N MET A 60 -8.87 -5.72 14.12
CA MET A 60 -7.57 -5.06 13.92
C MET A 60 -7.61 -3.60 14.37
N VAL A 61 -8.63 -2.82 13.95
CA VAL A 61 -8.76 -1.41 14.37
C VAL A 61 -8.89 -1.30 15.88
N ARG A 62 -9.74 -2.11 16.51
CA ARG A 62 -9.89 -2.17 17.96
C ARG A 62 -8.60 -2.57 18.69
N GLY A 63 -7.78 -3.39 18.05
CA GLY A 63 -6.43 -3.74 18.51
C GLY A 63 -5.39 -2.62 18.36
N GLY A 64 -5.77 -1.46 17.76
CA GLY A 64 -4.95 -0.27 17.72
C GLY A 64 -4.05 -0.11 16.50
N VAL A 65 -4.24 -0.88 15.43
CA VAL A 65 -3.43 -0.75 14.20
C VAL A 65 -3.59 0.65 13.56
N ASP A 66 -2.57 1.08 12.85
CA ASP A 66 -2.53 2.35 12.11
C ASP A 66 -2.80 2.15 10.62
N PHE A 67 -2.49 0.96 10.12
CA PHE A 67 -2.85 0.58 8.76
C PHE A 67 -3.23 -0.90 8.68
N ILE A 68 -4.11 -1.22 7.72
CA ILE A 68 -4.53 -2.57 7.38
C ILE A 68 -4.26 -2.78 5.91
N LYS A 69 -3.48 -3.80 5.59
CA LYS A 69 -3.19 -4.21 4.22
C LYS A 69 -3.93 -5.50 3.88
N GLU A 70 -4.63 -5.54 2.76
CA GLU A 70 -5.10 -6.79 2.19
C GLU A 70 -3.93 -7.67 1.73
N ASP A 71 -4.16 -8.97 1.56
CA ASP A 71 -3.16 -9.85 0.96
C ASP A 71 -2.92 -9.48 -0.50
N GLU A 72 -1.69 -9.64 -0.97
CA GLU A 72 -1.28 -9.27 -2.33
C GLU A 72 -1.92 -10.12 -3.44
N ILE A 73 -2.53 -11.24 -3.09
CA ILE A 73 -3.23 -12.11 -4.03
C ILE A 73 -4.75 -11.99 -3.94
N LEU A 74 -5.29 -11.16 -3.04
CA LEU A 74 -6.72 -10.90 -2.95
C LEU A 74 -7.13 -9.93 -4.08
N GLY A 75 -7.15 -10.43 -5.30
CA GLY A 75 -7.50 -9.65 -6.49
C GLY A 75 -8.99 -9.28 -6.54
N ASN A 76 -9.77 -10.08 -7.29
CA ASN A 76 -11.21 -9.88 -7.43
C ASN A 76 -11.94 -11.24 -7.44
N PRO A 77 -11.89 -12.02 -6.35
CA PRO A 77 -12.58 -13.31 -6.29
C PRO A 77 -14.10 -13.13 -6.19
N SER A 78 -14.86 -14.08 -6.72
CA SER A 78 -16.34 -14.02 -6.72
C SER A 78 -16.94 -14.00 -5.31
N CYS A 79 -16.31 -14.65 -4.34
CA CYS A 79 -16.76 -14.64 -2.93
C CYS A 79 -16.46 -13.32 -2.20
N CYS A 80 -15.62 -12.46 -2.76
CA CYS A 80 -15.23 -11.19 -2.15
C CYS A 80 -14.90 -10.15 -3.24
N PRO A 81 -15.92 -9.69 -4.02
CA PRO A 81 -15.71 -8.77 -5.14
C PRO A 81 -15.06 -7.47 -4.72
N PHE A 82 -14.13 -6.93 -5.54
CA PHE A 82 -13.29 -5.79 -5.19
C PHE A 82 -14.10 -4.55 -4.80
N GLU A 83 -15.00 -4.09 -5.66
CA GLU A 83 -15.70 -2.83 -5.44
C GLU A 83 -16.63 -2.87 -4.23
N GLU A 84 -17.29 -3.99 -4.01
CA GLU A 84 -18.20 -4.19 -2.89
C GLU A 84 -17.43 -4.25 -1.57
N ARG A 85 -16.41 -5.12 -1.48
CA ARG A 85 -15.65 -5.29 -0.24
C ARG A 85 -14.94 -4.01 0.20
N VAL A 86 -14.31 -3.29 -0.75
CA VAL A 86 -13.55 -2.08 -0.36
C VAL A 86 -14.46 -1.00 0.22
N LYS A 87 -15.66 -0.81 -0.29
CA LYS A 87 -16.63 0.14 0.28
C LYS A 87 -17.01 -0.29 1.70
N ILE A 88 -17.52 -1.53 1.83
CA ILE A 88 -18.01 -2.04 3.12
C ILE A 88 -16.91 -2.03 4.17
N VAL A 89 -15.72 -2.53 3.82
CA VAL A 89 -14.60 -2.60 4.78
C VAL A 89 -14.09 -1.22 5.14
N ASN A 90 -13.94 -0.32 4.17
CA ASN A 90 -13.49 1.04 4.47
C ASN A 90 -14.46 1.75 5.42
N ASP A 91 -15.77 1.66 5.18
CA ASP A 91 -16.77 2.32 5.99
C ASP A 91 -16.70 1.85 7.46
N VAL A 92 -16.57 0.55 7.68
CA VAL A 92 -16.46 0.03 9.05
C VAL A 92 -15.12 0.37 9.69
N VAL A 93 -14.01 0.33 8.93
CA VAL A 93 -12.68 0.71 9.41
C VAL A 93 -12.66 2.18 9.84
N GLN A 94 -13.16 3.10 9.02
CA GLN A 94 -13.20 4.52 9.37
C GLN A 94 -14.14 4.79 10.54
N LYS A 95 -15.29 4.13 10.61
CA LYS A 95 -16.24 4.22 11.74
C LYS A 95 -15.59 3.74 13.05
N GLU A 96 -14.88 2.63 13.05
CA GLU A 96 -14.18 2.16 14.26
C GLU A 96 -12.97 3.04 14.61
N ALA A 97 -12.21 3.52 13.62
CA ALA A 97 -11.05 4.39 13.81
C ALA A 97 -11.46 5.75 14.42
N SER A 98 -12.60 6.32 14.00
CA SER A 98 -13.10 7.59 14.55
C SER A 98 -13.37 7.52 16.07
N LYS A 99 -13.75 6.34 16.60
CA LYS A 99 -13.91 6.12 18.05
C LYS A 99 -12.59 6.22 18.82
N LEU A 100 -11.46 6.06 18.11
CA LEU A 100 -10.10 6.14 18.65
C LEU A 100 -9.43 7.50 18.36
N ASN A 101 -10.17 8.47 17.84
CA ASN A 101 -9.69 9.80 17.44
C ASN A 101 -8.46 9.74 16.52
N LYS A 102 -8.45 8.81 15.55
CA LYS A 102 -7.40 8.69 14.54
C LYS A 102 -7.94 8.20 13.19
N GLU A 103 -7.15 8.33 12.14
CA GLU A 103 -7.40 7.62 10.89
C GLU A 103 -6.70 6.25 10.92
N VAL A 104 -7.27 5.28 10.20
CA VAL A 104 -6.62 4.00 9.89
C VAL A 104 -6.55 3.87 8.37
N PHE A 105 -5.36 3.65 7.84
CA PHE A 105 -5.16 3.47 6.41
C PHE A 105 -5.52 2.05 6.01
N TYR A 106 -6.70 1.87 5.43
CA TYR A 106 -7.06 0.60 4.79
C TYR A 106 -6.53 0.60 3.35
N ALA A 107 -5.60 -0.32 3.06
CA ALA A 107 -4.93 -0.46 1.79
C ALA A 107 -5.39 -1.73 1.05
N PRO A 108 -6.45 -1.66 0.21
CA PRO A 108 -6.88 -2.76 -0.62
C PRO A 108 -5.86 -3.12 -1.70
N CYS A 109 -5.92 -4.38 -2.14
CA CYS A 109 -5.07 -4.93 -3.20
C CYS A 109 -5.58 -4.50 -4.58
N VAL A 110 -4.82 -3.66 -5.28
CA VAL A 110 -5.19 -3.24 -6.64
C VAL A 110 -4.51 -4.06 -7.75
N ASN A 111 -3.67 -5.04 -7.39
CA ASN A 111 -2.96 -5.87 -8.37
C ASN A 111 -3.91 -6.46 -9.40
N SER A 112 -3.63 -6.17 -10.68
CA SER A 112 -4.42 -6.59 -11.82
C SER A 112 -3.68 -6.24 -13.12
N ASP A 113 -4.20 -6.62 -14.26
CA ASP A 113 -3.76 -6.08 -15.56
C ASP A 113 -3.95 -4.56 -15.60
N LEU A 114 -3.05 -3.86 -16.32
CA LEU A 114 -2.99 -2.39 -16.30
C LEU A 114 -4.33 -1.68 -16.47
N PRO A 115 -5.21 -2.02 -17.44
CA PRO A 115 -6.48 -1.33 -17.61
C PRO A 115 -7.40 -1.46 -16.38
N TYR A 116 -7.42 -2.64 -15.76
CA TYR A 116 -8.22 -2.90 -14.55
C TYR A 116 -7.60 -2.26 -13.31
N LEU A 117 -6.27 -2.26 -13.21
CA LEU A 117 -5.54 -1.60 -12.13
C LEU A 117 -5.88 -0.11 -12.06
N ILE A 118 -5.85 0.59 -13.19
CA ILE A 118 -6.20 2.01 -13.26
C ILE A 118 -7.64 2.24 -12.84
N LYS A 119 -8.59 1.46 -13.38
CA LYS A 119 -10.01 1.53 -13.01
C LYS A 119 -10.23 1.32 -11.51
N ARG A 120 -9.52 0.37 -10.90
CA ARG A 120 -9.58 0.15 -9.45
C ARG A 120 -9.12 1.37 -8.66
N ILE A 121 -8.00 1.97 -9.06
CA ILE A 121 -7.50 3.17 -8.36
C ILE A 121 -8.45 4.35 -8.53
N GLU A 122 -8.97 4.59 -9.72
CA GLU A 122 -9.99 5.62 -9.97
C GLU A 122 -11.24 5.40 -9.10
N PHE A 123 -11.68 4.13 -8.98
CA PHE A 123 -12.78 3.76 -8.09
C PHE A 123 -12.45 4.07 -6.62
N LEU A 124 -11.23 3.77 -6.16
CA LEU A 124 -10.80 4.09 -4.79
C LEU A 124 -10.79 5.60 -4.53
N VAL A 125 -10.25 6.37 -5.47
CA VAL A 125 -10.23 7.85 -5.39
C VAL A 125 -11.65 8.43 -5.36
N LYS A 126 -12.53 7.97 -6.25
CA LYS A 126 -13.95 8.37 -6.27
C LYS A 126 -14.66 8.09 -4.94
N ASN A 127 -14.30 6.99 -4.27
CA ASN A 127 -14.86 6.62 -2.95
C ASN A 127 -14.04 7.16 -1.77
N LYS A 128 -13.14 8.13 -1.99
CA LYS A 128 -12.35 8.83 -0.95
C LYS A 128 -11.55 7.88 -0.07
N MET A 129 -11.06 6.80 -0.65
CA MET A 129 -10.18 5.87 0.04
C MET A 129 -8.85 6.54 0.39
N LYS A 130 -8.22 6.11 1.49
CA LYS A 130 -6.99 6.75 2.01
C LYS A 130 -5.72 6.11 1.50
N ALA A 131 -5.78 4.84 1.09
CA ALA A 131 -4.62 4.08 0.64
C ALA A 131 -5.00 2.95 -0.32
N TYR A 132 -4.02 2.45 -1.03
CA TYR A 132 -4.04 1.18 -1.74
C TYR A 132 -2.64 0.55 -1.70
N HIS A 133 -2.53 -0.73 -2.00
CA HIS A 133 -1.21 -1.33 -2.17
C HIS A 133 -1.03 -1.98 -3.53
N LEU A 134 0.20 -1.93 -3.99
CA LEU A 134 0.65 -2.39 -5.30
C LEU A 134 1.92 -3.23 -5.15
N ASN A 135 1.98 -4.38 -5.83
CA ASN A 135 3.15 -5.26 -5.79
C ASN A 135 4.29 -4.70 -6.65
N ILE A 136 5.54 -4.88 -6.20
CA ILE A 136 6.76 -4.51 -6.94
C ILE A 136 6.79 -5.10 -8.37
N TRP A 137 6.22 -6.28 -8.57
CA TRP A 137 6.20 -6.97 -9.85
C TRP A 137 5.35 -6.30 -10.93
N THR A 138 4.54 -5.30 -10.59
CA THR A 138 3.92 -4.42 -11.57
C THR A 138 4.92 -3.47 -12.22
N GLY A 139 6.13 -3.39 -11.65
CA GLY A 139 7.24 -2.57 -12.11
C GLY A 139 7.22 -1.13 -11.58
N LEU A 140 8.39 -0.58 -11.28
CA LEU A 140 8.54 0.79 -10.76
C LEU A 140 8.01 1.87 -11.73
N GLN A 141 7.97 1.58 -13.02
CA GLN A 141 7.37 2.48 -14.00
C GLN A 141 5.85 2.64 -13.79
N THR A 142 5.18 1.57 -13.35
CA THR A 142 3.76 1.63 -12.99
C THR A 142 3.54 2.55 -11.78
N TYR A 143 4.40 2.47 -10.74
CA TYR A 143 4.36 3.40 -9.61
C TYR A 143 4.50 4.85 -10.05
N LYS A 144 5.51 5.15 -10.89
CA LYS A 144 5.75 6.49 -11.43
C LYS A 144 4.57 6.97 -12.27
N TYR A 145 4.00 6.10 -13.10
CA TYR A 145 2.83 6.43 -13.92
C TYR A 145 1.62 6.76 -13.06
N LEU A 146 1.30 5.92 -12.07
CA LEU A 146 0.18 6.16 -11.16
C LEU A 146 0.38 7.46 -10.36
N ARG A 147 1.60 7.73 -9.92
CA ARG A 147 1.93 8.97 -9.22
C ARG A 147 1.77 10.22 -10.10
N SER A 148 1.83 10.08 -11.44
CA SER A 148 1.62 11.20 -12.37
C SER A 148 0.20 11.77 -12.32
N PHE A 149 -0.83 10.97 -11.99
CA PHE A 149 -2.22 11.42 -11.83
C PHE A 149 -2.45 12.31 -10.61
N ASP A 150 -1.52 12.37 -9.68
CA ASP A 150 -1.56 13.21 -8.48
C ASP A 150 -2.77 12.99 -7.55
N PHE A 151 -3.32 11.80 -7.54
CA PHE A 151 -4.42 11.41 -6.65
C PHE A 151 -4.03 11.57 -5.18
N ASP A 152 -4.94 12.09 -4.35
CA ASP A 152 -4.73 12.24 -2.90
C ASP A 152 -5.00 10.93 -2.15
N ILE A 153 -4.16 9.94 -2.40
CA ILE A 153 -4.25 8.59 -1.83
C ILE A 153 -2.86 8.02 -1.62
N ALA A 154 -2.60 7.38 -0.49
CA ALA A 154 -1.31 6.77 -0.18
C ALA A 154 -1.09 5.50 -1.01
N MET A 155 0.11 5.37 -1.57
CA MET A 155 0.54 4.21 -2.34
C MET A 155 1.46 3.33 -1.49
N PHE A 156 0.95 2.22 -0.99
CA PHE A 156 1.71 1.30 -0.18
C PHE A 156 2.52 0.34 -1.08
N TYR A 157 3.84 0.36 -0.93
CA TYR A 157 4.75 -0.54 -1.62
C TYR A 157 4.65 -1.96 -1.05
N GLN A 158 4.35 -2.94 -1.89
CA GLN A 158 4.30 -4.36 -1.51
C GLN A 158 5.47 -5.14 -2.09
N LYS A 159 6.25 -5.73 -1.21
CA LYS A 159 7.53 -6.38 -1.53
C LYS A 159 7.45 -7.86 -1.91
N SER A 160 6.31 -8.50 -1.88
CA SER A 160 6.21 -9.96 -2.03
C SER A 160 6.96 -10.48 -3.27
N GLY A 161 7.82 -11.47 -3.06
CA GLY A 161 8.63 -12.08 -4.11
C GLY A 161 9.95 -11.35 -4.43
N ASP A 162 10.26 -10.23 -3.78
CA ASP A 162 11.46 -9.42 -4.05
C ASP A 162 12.80 -10.15 -3.80
N ARG A 163 12.79 -11.26 -3.04
CA ARG A 163 14.00 -12.07 -2.80
C ARG A 163 14.68 -12.55 -4.09
N VAL A 164 13.94 -12.70 -5.19
CA VAL A 164 14.51 -13.01 -6.50
C VAL A 164 15.61 -12.01 -6.92
N ILE A 165 15.48 -10.75 -6.51
CA ILE A 165 16.41 -9.67 -6.82
C ILE A 165 17.20 -9.18 -5.62
N THR A 166 16.76 -9.47 -4.38
CA THR A 166 17.39 -8.91 -3.16
C THR A 166 18.18 -9.94 -2.35
N ASP A 167 18.09 -11.23 -2.64
CA ASP A 167 18.84 -12.25 -1.89
C ASP A 167 20.35 -12.04 -2.03
N LYS A 168 21.03 -12.04 -0.89
CA LYS A 168 22.50 -11.84 -0.83
C LYS A 168 23.31 -12.94 -1.51
N ASN A 169 22.70 -14.10 -1.69
CA ASN A 169 23.34 -15.26 -2.32
C ASN A 169 23.22 -15.24 -3.85
N ASN A 170 22.43 -14.33 -4.42
CA ASN A 170 22.36 -14.18 -5.87
C ASN A 170 23.67 -13.62 -6.40
N VAL A 171 24.11 -14.14 -7.55
CA VAL A 171 25.31 -13.65 -8.26
C VAL A 171 25.20 -12.15 -8.56
N TYR A 172 24.03 -11.71 -8.98
CA TYR A 172 23.67 -10.30 -9.17
C TYR A 172 22.46 -9.97 -8.31
N SER A 173 22.57 -8.93 -7.48
CA SER A 173 21.47 -8.53 -6.61
C SER A 173 21.56 -7.06 -6.23
N ILE A 174 20.46 -6.52 -5.74
CA ILE A 174 20.39 -5.19 -5.11
C ILE A 174 20.04 -5.33 -3.64
N SER A 175 20.47 -4.38 -2.83
CA SER A 175 20.04 -4.34 -1.42
C SER A 175 18.60 -3.85 -1.29
N TRP A 176 17.98 -4.18 -0.17
CA TRP A 176 16.68 -3.63 0.21
C TRP A 176 16.68 -2.11 0.27
N ASN A 177 17.77 -1.51 0.74
CA ASN A 177 17.92 -0.07 0.80
C ASN A 177 17.77 0.58 -0.59
N VAL A 178 18.46 0.02 -1.59
CA VAL A 178 18.34 0.48 -2.99
C VAL A 178 16.92 0.32 -3.49
N LEU A 179 16.30 -0.85 -3.29
CA LEU A 179 14.95 -1.11 -3.78
C LEU A 179 13.92 -0.16 -3.16
N LEU A 180 14.01 0.10 -1.86
CA LEU A 180 13.12 1.04 -1.17
C LEU A 180 13.36 2.49 -1.62
N LYS A 181 14.60 2.92 -1.83
CA LYS A 181 14.89 4.23 -2.41
C LYS A 181 14.24 4.40 -3.79
N LEU A 182 14.35 3.38 -4.65
CA LEU A 182 13.73 3.38 -5.98
C LEU A 182 12.19 3.43 -5.89
N ALA A 183 11.58 2.66 -4.99
CA ALA A 183 10.14 2.70 -4.77
C ALA A 183 9.68 4.08 -4.29
N ARG A 184 10.41 4.69 -3.34
CA ARG A 184 10.10 6.04 -2.81
C ARG A 184 10.16 7.11 -3.90
N ILE A 185 11.21 7.17 -4.69
CA ILE A 185 11.30 8.17 -5.77
C ILE A 185 10.24 7.94 -6.86
N SER A 186 9.81 6.70 -7.03
CA SER A 186 8.73 6.34 -7.98
C SER A 186 7.33 6.68 -7.46
N GLY A 187 7.19 7.07 -6.18
CA GLY A 187 5.93 7.57 -5.64
C GLY A 187 5.35 6.79 -4.47
N ALA A 188 6.00 5.73 -4.00
CA ALA A 188 5.53 4.98 -2.83
C ALA A 188 5.60 5.81 -1.54
N ASP A 189 4.54 5.77 -0.74
CA ASP A 189 4.42 6.42 0.57
C ASP A 189 4.89 5.52 1.71
#